data_737d2a30c2ade89536a66927db90c76e
#
_entry.id   737d2a30c2ade89536a66927db90c76e
#
_cell.length_a   1.000
_cell.length_b   1.000
_cell.length_c   1.000
_cell.angle_alpha   90.00
_cell.angle_beta   90.00
_cell.angle_gamma   90.00
#
_symmetry.space_group_name_H-M   'P 1'
#
loop_
_entity.id
_entity.type
_entity.pdbx_description
1 polymer ?
#
loop_
_entity_poly.entity_id
_entity_poly.type
_entity_poly.pdbx_seq_one_letter_code
_entity_poly.pdbx_strand_id
1 'polypeptide(L)'
;MADYDVVVIGAGCGGVSAGAVLAGQGRKVLVLEQSDLVGGCCSTFEREGFRFDLGASIVEVISPIEEAFRRLGTTFQQEVDLIPCDPVYACVLRDGTKVTIPRSLEGTEEALSRLSEADGKNYQKFAGRMGGFLAETRKGFFTSPMNGFGDLLRVFARTPGLLKYRELFTGSYQGVLSRYFKDSRVLETMSFQAWYVGLPPELAPGVFAILGYSEHEGVWYPRGGMVSIPGALARCGKERGMELRLGAAAKRVLVSGGRVRGVVLEDGTEITCHAVVSDINARTLYLDLVGEEHLPPLVRYGIRSYQPSISAIMLCLGVDYEPPLNAHHTIITAPLEEMNDYWWNSCLRGLLPREQFGLVCWPTMSDPSLAPEGHHVLNVILMGPYRLERTDWDREKRGFLEEAVAWLSRKAVPGLEEHVKVAEILTPLDYERRLRNPGGAIYGLQQDLSAQIVFRPRSRSRAVKGLYLAGASTHPGGGVPTTIGSGIIAADLVDRYE
;
A
#
# COMPACT_ATOMS: atom_id res chain seq x y z
N MET A 1 -1.42 37.57 -9.09
CA MET A 1 -0.77 36.31 -9.48
C MET A 1 -1.12 35.30 -8.42
N ALA A 2 -1.24 34.01 -8.76
CA ALA A 2 -1.45 32.97 -7.76
C ALA A 2 -0.19 32.80 -6.89
N ASP A 3 -0.36 32.34 -5.64
CA ASP A 3 0.76 32.14 -4.71
C ASP A 3 1.66 30.99 -5.16
N TYR A 4 1.05 29.94 -5.77
CA TYR A 4 1.72 28.75 -6.30
C TYR A 4 1.17 28.35 -7.65
N ASP A 5 1.98 27.67 -8.46
CA ASP A 5 1.46 27.00 -9.67
C ASP A 5 0.60 25.81 -9.29
N VAL A 6 1.09 25.00 -8.33
CA VAL A 6 0.42 23.78 -7.88
C VAL A 6 0.44 23.68 -6.36
N VAL A 7 -0.72 23.35 -5.79
CA VAL A 7 -0.84 22.89 -4.40
C VAL A 7 -1.11 21.39 -4.40
N VAL A 8 -0.35 20.63 -3.63
CA VAL A 8 -0.54 19.20 -3.42
C VAL A 8 -1.18 19.00 -2.04
N ILE A 9 -2.28 18.27 -1.96
CA ILE A 9 -2.97 17.93 -0.71
C ILE A 9 -2.63 16.49 -0.33
N GLY A 10 -1.94 16.33 0.79
CA GLY A 10 -1.41 15.09 1.32
C GLY A 10 0.06 14.84 0.95
N ALA A 11 0.88 14.52 1.96
CA ALA A 11 2.29 14.16 1.80
C ALA A 11 2.51 12.64 1.91
N GLY A 12 1.55 11.84 1.44
CA GLY A 12 1.74 10.41 1.20
C GLY A 12 2.70 10.17 0.03
N CYS A 13 3.00 8.90 -0.26
CA CYS A 13 3.94 8.54 -1.32
C CYS A 13 3.58 9.15 -2.70
N GLY A 14 2.29 9.21 -3.03
CA GLY A 14 1.82 9.81 -4.29
C GLY A 14 1.96 11.32 -4.32
N GLY A 15 1.64 11.98 -3.22
CA GLY A 15 1.70 13.44 -3.11
C GLY A 15 3.13 13.97 -3.13
N VAL A 16 4.03 13.38 -2.32
CA VAL A 16 5.45 13.80 -2.34
C VAL A 16 6.11 13.50 -3.69
N SER A 17 5.74 12.39 -4.34
CA SER A 17 6.23 12.07 -5.69
C SER A 17 5.77 13.11 -6.70
N ALA A 18 4.47 13.45 -6.72
CA ALA A 18 3.93 14.47 -7.61
C ALA A 18 4.58 15.83 -7.36
N GLY A 19 4.67 16.24 -6.09
CA GLY A 19 5.25 17.53 -5.69
C GLY A 19 6.72 17.66 -6.09
N ALA A 20 7.52 16.61 -5.81
CA ALA A 20 8.93 16.60 -6.14
C ALA A 20 9.18 16.65 -7.67
N VAL A 21 8.45 15.83 -8.44
CA VAL A 21 8.57 15.80 -9.90
C VAL A 21 8.15 17.15 -10.50
N LEU A 22 7.06 17.78 -10.06
CA LEU A 22 6.63 19.09 -10.52
C LEU A 22 7.63 20.18 -10.18
N ALA A 23 8.21 20.17 -8.98
CA ALA A 23 9.27 21.10 -8.61
C ALA A 23 10.53 20.90 -9.47
N GLY A 24 10.89 19.63 -9.77
CA GLY A 24 11.96 19.29 -10.71
C GLY A 24 11.72 19.80 -12.14
N GLN A 25 10.45 20.00 -12.52
CA GLN A 25 10.05 20.64 -13.79
C GLN A 25 9.99 22.17 -13.72
N GLY A 26 10.38 22.78 -12.59
CA GLY A 26 10.45 24.24 -12.41
C GLY A 26 9.12 24.88 -11.98
N ARG A 27 8.11 24.11 -11.59
CA ARG A 27 6.84 24.64 -11.06
C ARG A 27 7.02 25.09 -9.60
N LYS A 28 6.34 26.17 -9.22
CA LYS A 28 6.26 26.60 -7.81
C LYS A 28 5.22 25.75 -7.09
N VAL A 29 5.69 24.83 -6.26
CA VAL A 29 4.86 23.78 -5.63
C VAL A 29 4.82 23.92 -4.11
N LEU A 30 3.62 23.80 -3.54
CA LEU A 30 3.39 23.65 -2.11
C LEU A 30 2.72 22.30 -1.84
N VAL A 31 3.31 21.49 -0.97
CA VAL A 31 2.70 20.26 -0.43
C VAL A 31 2.17 20.54 0.97
N LEU A 32 0.92 20.22 1.21
CA LEU A 32 0.21 20.37 2.48
C LEU A 32 -0.05 18.99 3.10
N GLU A 33 0.34 18.81 4.35
CA GLU A 33 0.10 17.59 5.12
C GLU A 33 -0.54 17.94 6.47
N GLN A 34 -1.61 17.22 6.85
CA GLN A 34 -2.31 17.46 8.10
C GLN A 34 -1.54 16.99 9.34
N SER A 35 -0.76 15.91 9.19
CA SER A 35 0.06 15.35 10.28
C SER A 35 1.43 16.03 10.37
N ASP A 36 2.19 15.66 11.37
CA ASP A 36 3.59 16.04 11.57
C ASP A 36 4.57 15.10 10.84
N LEU A 37 4.07 14.07 10.17
CA LEU A 37 4.85 13.04 9.49
C LEU A 37 4.57 12.99 7.98
N VAL A 38 5.63 12.75 7.22
CA VAL A 38 5.54 12.44 5.78
C VAL A 38 5.30 10.96 5.56
N GLY A 39 4.66 10.59 4.45
CA GLY A 39 4.56 9.21 3.97
C GLY A 39 3.18 8.58 4.06
N GLY A 40 2.24 9.16 4.82
CA GLY A 40 0.91 8.56 5.01
C GLY A 40 0.98 7.16 5.64
N CYS A 41 0.51 6.11 4.95
CA CYS A 41 0.67 4.72 5.39
C CYS A 41 2.11 4.20 5.34
N CYS A 42 3.03 4.93 4.71
CA CYS A 42 4.46 4.61 4.60
C CYS A 42 5.30 5.46 5.57
N SER A 43 4.67 6.03 6.62
CA SER A 43 5.39 6.77 7.64
C SER A 43 5.87 5.86 8.78
N THR A 44 6.83 6.39 9.55
CA THR A 44 7.42 5.74 10.73
C THR A 44 7.30 6.70 11.90
N PHE A 45 6.97 6.20 13.08
CA PHE A 45 6.97 7.00 14.32
C PHE A 45 7.94 6.43 15.35
N GLU A 46 8.30 7.24 16.32
CA GLU A 46 9.20 6.84 17.40
C GLU A 46 8.46 6.84 18.76
N ARG A 47 8.73 5.81 19.57
CA ARG A 47 8.23 5.69 20.92
C ARG A 47 9.27 5.02 21.81
N GLU A 48 9.71 5.71 22.86
CA GLU A 48 10.68 5.18 23.83
C GLU A 48 11.97 4.62 23.20
N GLY A 49 12.46 5.26 22.13
CA GLY A 49 13.65 4.84 21.39
C GLY A 49 13.43 3.74 20.36
N PHE A 50 12.21 3.21 20.23
CA PHE A 50 11.81 2.28 19.18
C PHE A 50 11.18 3.04 18.01
N ARG A 51 11.50 2.61 16.77
CA ARG A 51 10.94 3.18 15.54
C ARG A 51 10.07 2.14 14.86
N PHE A 52 8.80 2.50 14.66
CA PHE A 52 7.76 1.64 14.13
C PHE A 52 7.23 2.14 12.80
N ASP A 53 7.16 1.28 11.78
CA ASP A 53 6.47 1.58 10.54
C ASP A 53 4.95 1.47 10.72
N LEU A 54 4.20 2.34 10.03
CA LEU A 54 2.75 2.48 10.21
C LEU A 54 1.90 1.76 9.14
N GLY A 55 2.46 0.83 8.42
CA GLY A 55 1.68 0.06 7.42
C GLY A 55 2.56 -0.69 6.44
N ALA A 56 3.22 0.01 5.50
CA ALA A 56 4.16 -0.62 4.60
C ALA A 56 5.34 -1.23 5.38
N SER A 57 5.79 -2.41 4.98
CA SER A 57 6.82 -3.16 5.71
C SER A 57 7.97 -3.65 4.84
N ILE A 58 7.80 -3.60 3.53
CA ILE A 58 8.83 -3.90 2.51
C ILE A 58 8.55 -3.12 1.23
N VAL A 59 9.53 -3.13 0.34
CA VAL A 59 9.36 -2.66 -1.03
C VAL A 59 9.82 -3.71 -2.03
N GLU A 60 8.99 -3.92 -3.05
CA GLU A 60 9.23 -4.74 -4.23
C GLU A 60 8.76 -3.98 -5.47
N VAL A 61 9.01 -4.48 -6.68
CA VAL A 61 8.62 -3.81 -7.93
C VAL A 61 9.07 -2.35 -7.97
N ILE A 62 10.33 -2.09 -7.65
CA ILE A 62 10.89 -0.73 -7.43
C ILE A 62 10.90 0.18 -8.64
N SER A 63 10.61 -0.31 -9.85
CA SER A 63 10.74 0.47 -11.09
C SER A 63 9.97 1.81 -11.12
N PRO A 64 8.77 1.97 -10.52
CA PRO A 64 8.14 3.29 -10.44
C PRO A 64 8.88 4.26 -9.49
N ILE A 65 9.52 3.72 -8.45
CA ILE A 65 10.32 4.52 -7.51
C ILE A 65 11.60 5.01 -8.21
N GLU A 66 12.30 4.11 -8.89
CA GLU A 66 13.49 4.45 -9.69
C GLU A 66 13.16 5.51 -10.75
N GLU A 67 12.01 5.42 -11.40
CA GLU A 67 11.57 6.42 -12.37
C GLU A 67 11.35 7.81 -11.72
N ALA A 68 10.79 7.86 -10.51
CA ALA A 68 10.60 9.13 -9.79
C ALA A 68 11.97 9.80 -9.50
N PHE A 69 12.95 9.06 -8.96
CA PHE A 69 14.28 9.58 -8.69
C PHE A 69 15.05 9.95 -9.98
N ARG A 70 14.92 9.14 -11.03
CA ARG A 70 15.49 9.45 -12.34
C ARG A 70 14.99 10.79 -12.88
N ARG A 71 13.71 11.11 -12.73
CA ARG A 71 13.16 12.42 -13.12
C ARG A 71 13.69 13.58 -12.28
N LEU A 72 14.15 13.27 -11.08
CA LEU A 72 14.84 14.23 -10.21
C LEU A 72 16.35 14.32 -10.47
N GLY A 73 16.88 13.61 -11.48
CA GLY A 73 18.29 13.64 -11.83
C GLY A 73 19.21 12.88 -10.87
N THR A 74 18.66 11.93 -10.10
CA THR A 74 19.39 11.06 -9.17
C THR A 74 18.93 9.61 -9.33
N THR A 75 19.38 8.69 -8.48
CA THR A 75 18.94 7.30 -8.47
C THR A 75 18.35 6.90 -7.11
N PHE A 76 17.45 5.95 -7.11
CA PHE A 76 16.86 5.45 -5.87
C PHE A 76 17.91 4.96 -4.89
N GLN A 77 18.90 4.21 -5.38
CA GLN A 77 19.98 3.62 -4.61
C GLN A 77 21.00 4.67 -4.06
N GLN A 78 21.06 5.87 -4.65
CA GLN A 78 21.86 6.99 -4.10
C GLN A 78 21.13 7.68 -2.95
N GLU A 79 19.80 7.71 -2.98
CA GLU A 79 18.99 8.47 -2.04
C GLU A 79 18.47 7.64 -0.85
N VAL A 80 18.38 6.31 -1.03
CA VAL A 80 17.87 5.38 -0.02
C VAL A 80 18.74 4.14 0.05
N ASP A 81 19.22 3.81 1.24
CA ASP A 81 19.98 2.59 1.49
C ASP A 81 19.00 1.41 1.62
N LEU A 82 19.03 0.50 0.65
CA LEU A 82 18.15 -0.66 0.54
C LEU A 82 18.82 -1.91 1.04
N ILE A 83 18.27 -2.51 2.08
CA ILE A 83 18.74 -3.77 2.67
C ILE A 83 17.95 -4.92 2.05
N PRO A 84 18.60 -5.90 1.38
CA PRO A 84 17.88 -7.03 0.81
C PRO A 84 17.31 -7.93 1.91
N CYS A 85 16.07 -8.38 1.75
CA CYS A 85 15.43 -9.37 2.58
C CYS A 85 15.56 -10.75 1.91
N ASP A 86 16.36 -11.64 2.52
CA ASP A 86 16.48 -13.04 2.13
C ASP A 86 16.67 -13.88 3.41
N PRO A 87 15.77 -14.82 3.69
CA PRO A 87 14.65 -15.27 2.88
C PRO A 87 13.58 -14.16 2.66
N VAL A 88 12.81 -14.30 1.58
CA VAL A 88 11.75 -13.36 1.21
C VAL A 88 10.69 -13.31 2.30
N TYR A 89 10.22 -14.50 2.73
CA TYR A 89 9.34 -14.65 3.88
C TYR A 89 9.41 -16.08 4.45
N ALA A 90 8.94 -16.24 5.67
CA ALA A 90 8.61 -17.53 6.25
C ALA A 90 7.09 -17.63 6.48
N CYS A 91 6.56 -18.85 6.42
CA CYS A 91 5.17 -19.14 6.79
C CYS A 91 5.12 -20.06 7.99
N VAL A 92 4.16 -19.82 8.88
CA VAL A 92 3.71 -20.76 9.91
C VAL A 92 2.29 -21.16 9.51
N LEU A 93 2.14 -22.40 9.02
CA LEU A 93 0.86 -22.92 8.55
C LEU A 93 -0.07 -23.24 9.73
N ARG A 94 -1.34 -23.42 9.46
CA ARG A 94 -2.35 -23.72 10.48
C ARG A 94 -2.00 -24.99 11.30
N ASP A 95 -1.41 -26.00 10.68
CA ASP A 95 -0.97 -27.24 11.32
C ASP A 95 0.36 -27.12 12.09
N GLY A 96 0.98 -25.93 12.09
CA GLY A 96 2.28 -25.66 12.71
C GLY A 96 3.48 -25.91 11.81
N THR A 97 3.28 -26.40 10.58
CA THR A 97 4.37 -26.57 9.61
C THR A 97 5.01 -25.22 9.29
N LYS A 98 6.32 -25.15 9.32
CA LYS A 98 7.09 -23.96 8.96
C LYS A 98 7.68 -24.12 7.55
N VAL A 99 7.45 -23.11 6.71
CA VAL A 99 7.97 -23.06 5.34
C VAL A 99 8.74 -21.76 5.17
N THR A 100 9.95 -21.84 4.64
CA THR A 100 10.77 -20.65 4.36
C THR A 100 10.92 -20.52 2.85
N ILE A 101 10.57 -19.37 2.30
CA ILE A 101 10.63 -19.05 0.88
C ILE A 101 11.86 -18.18 0.62
N PRO A 102 12.92 -18.75 0.02
CA PRO A 102 14.11 -17.99 -0.34
C PRO A 102 13.88 -17.18 -1.61
N ARG A 103 14.81 -16.26 -1.90
CA ARG A 103 14.76 -15.44 -3.12
C ARG A 103 14.95 -16.25 -4.40
N SER A 104 15.67 -17.37 -4.36
CA SER A 104 15.91 -18.19 -5.55
C SER A 104 14.66 -18.99 -5.93
N LEU A 105 14.40 -19.11 -7.23
CA LEU A 105 13.28 -19.93 -7.75
C LEU A 105 13.48 -21.41 -7.46
N GLU A 106 14.71 -21.90 -7.57
CA GLU A 106 15.10 -23.28 -7.27
C GLU A 106 14.88 -23.60 -5.79
N GLY A 107 15.29 -22.71 -4.89
CA GLY A 107 15.08 -22.89 -3.46
C GLY A 107 13.60 -22.87 -3.07
N THR A 108 12.77 -22.08 -3.76
CA THR A 108 11.32 -22.08 -3.56
C THR A 108 10.68 -23.36 -4.08
N GLU A 109 11.08 -23.85 -5.26
CA GLU A 109 10.68 -25.17 -5.75
C GLU A 109 11.01 -26.26 -4.72
N GLU A 110 12.22 -26.25 -4.16
CA GLU A 110 12.63 -27.20 -3.14
C GLU A 110 11.79 -27.08 -1.86
N ALA A 111 11.55 -25.84 -1.39
CA ALA A 111 10.74 -25.60 -0.19
C ALA A 111 9.30 -26.11 -0.36
N LEU A 112 8.68 -25.86 -1.51
CA LEU A 112 7.33 -26.35 -1.82
C LEU A 112 7.31 -27.85 -2.08
N SER A 113 8.38 -28.45 -2.66
CA SER A 113 8.50 -29.89 -2.89
C SER A 113 8.50 -30.69 -1.58
N ARG A 114 8.93 -30.11 -0.46
CA ARG A 114 8.83 -30.73 0.87
C ARG A 114 7.39 -30.87 1.34
N LEU A 115 6.48 -30.05 0.84
CA LEU A 115 5.04 -30.15 1.09
C LEU A 115 4.37 -31.08 0.06
N SER A 116 4.69 -30.89 -1.23
CA SER A 116 4.17 -31.65 -2.37
C SER A 116 5.16 -31.60 -3.53
N GLU A 117 5.76 -32.75 -3.87
CA GLU A 117 6.72 -32.85 -4.97
C GLU A 117 6.14 -32.42 -6.32
N ALA A 118 4.86 -32.74 -6.57
CA ALA A 118 4.17 -32.35 -7.79
C ALA A 118 3.96 -30.84 -7.90
N ASP A 119 3.60 -30.19 -6.80
CA ASP A 119 3.34 -28.74 -6.76
C ASP A 119 4.65 -27.96 -6.77
N GLY A 120 5.70 -28.44 -6.11
CA GLY A 120 7.03 -27.85 -6.23
C GLY A 120 7.51 -27.79 -7.68
N LYS A 121 7.43 -28.92 -8.42
CA LYS A 121 7.77 -28.94 -9.85
C LYS A 121 6.90 -28.00 -10.72
N ASN A 122 5.64 -27.78 -10.33
CA ASN A 122 4.77 -26.85 -11.04
C ASN A 122 5.10 -25.38 -10.74
N TYR A 123 5.85 -25.10 -9.66
CA TYR A 123 6.24 -23.75 -9.31
C TYR A 123 7.02 -23.04 -10.40
N GLN A 124 7.95 -23.74 -11.09
CA GLN A 124 8.71 -23.18 -12.21
C GLN A 124 7.81 -22.71 -13.37
N LYS A 125 6.73 -23.45 -13.64
CA LYS A 125 5.75 -23.07 -14.67
C LYS A 125 4.97 -21.82 -14.24
N PHE A 126 4.56 -21.76 -12.96
CA PHE A 126 3.91 -20.60 -12.38
C PHE A 126 4.83 -19.38 -12.44
N ALA A 127 6.06 -19.50 -11.94
CA ALA A 127 7.05 -18.43 -11.92
C ALA A 127 7.36 -17.90 -13.33
N GLY A 128 7.59 -18.79 -14.29
CA GLY A 128 7.81 -18.39 -15.69
C GLY A 128 6.62 -17.64 -16.29
N ARG A 129 5.38 -18.04 -15.93
CA ARG A 129 4.16 -17.35 -16.40
C ARG A 129 4.04 -15.97 -15.78
N MET A 130 4.22 -15.84 -14.47
CA MET A 130 4.13 -14.56 -13.74
C MET A 130 5.28 -13.61 -14.10
N GLY A 131 6.50 -14.13 -14.23
CA GLY A 131 7.66 -13.32 -14.66
C GLY A 131 7.47 -12.74 -16.06
N GLY A 132 6.96 -13.54 -17.01
CA GLY A 132 6.61 -13.02 -18.33
C GLY A 132 5.53 -11.95 -18.30
N PHE A 133 4.53 -12.07 -17.41
CA PHE A 133 3.51 -11.05 -17.22
C PHE A 133 4.09 -9.77 -16.61
N LEU A 134 4.94 -9.89 -15.58
CA LEU A 134 5.61 -8.75 -14.95
C LEU A 134 6.47 -7.98 -15.95
N ALA A 135 7.22 -8.68 -16.79
CA ALA A 135 8.03 -8.06 -17.85
C ALA A 135 7.19 -7.23 -18.84
N GLU A 136 5.97 -7.69 -19.17
CA GLU A 136 5.06 -6.92 -20.04
C GLU A 136 4.48 -5.69 -19.31
N THR A 137 4.09 -5.81 -18.02
CA THR A 137 3.51 -4.69 -17.27
C THR A 137 4.52 -3.56 -17.03
N ARG A 138 5.81 -3.87 -16.88
CA ARG A 138 6.89 -2.87 -16.75
C ARG A 138 7.06 -1.95 -17.95
N LYS A 139 6.59 -2.34 -19.13
CA LYS A 139 6.71 -1.51 -20.35
C LYS A 139 5.84 -0.25 -20.34
N GLY A 140 5.28 0.13 -19.18
CA GLY A 140 4.60 1.40 -19.00
C GLY A 140 3.23 1.34 -18.32
N PHE A 141 2.77 0.17 -17.86
CA PHE A 141 1.48 0.06 -17.17
C PHE A 141 1.43 0.92 -15.90
N PHE A 142 2.50 0.92 -15.10
CA PHE A 142 2.54 1.62 -13.81
C PHE A 142 2.70 3.15 -13.91
N THR A 143 3.15 3.67 -15.05
CA THR A 143 3.44 5.10 -15.25
C THR A 143 2.64 5.73 -16.39
N SER A 144 1.69 5.00 -16.97
CA SER A 144 0.79 5.51 -18.03
C SER A 144 -0.57 5.89 -17.45
N PRO A 145 -1.15 7.04 -17.82
CA PRO A 145 -2.47 7.42 -17.36
C PRO A 145 -3.56 6.49 -17.90
N MET A 146 -4.51 6.11 -17.03
CA MET A 146 -5.67 5.29 -17.37
C MET A 146 -6.96 6.07 -17.13
N ASN A 147 -7.19 7.13 -17.92
CA ASN A 147 -8.34 7.99 -17.79
C ASN A 147 -9.57 7.51 -18.57
N GLY A 148 -9.49 6.38 -19.25
CA GLY A 148 -10.60 5.78 -19.99
C GLY A 148 -10.17 4.70 -20.97
N PHE A 149 -11.14 4.11 -21.69
CA PHE A 149 -10.90 3.00 -22.62
C PHE A 149 -9.88 3.32 -23.73
N GLY A 150 -9.79 4.59 -24.17
CA GLY A 150 -8.78 5.00 -25.15
C GLY A 150 -7.35 4.87 -24.66
N ASP A 151 -7.11 5.11 -23.35
CA ASP A 151 -5.79 4.92 -22.76
C ASP A 151 -5.48 3.43 -22.61
N LEU A 152 -6.46 2.63 -22.19
CA LEU A 152 -6.34 1.17 -22.13
C LEU A 152 -5.98 0.58 -23.50
N LEU A 153 -6.65 1.01 -24.57
CA LEU A 153 -6.31 0.58 -25.93
C LEU A 153 -4.89 0.97 -26.33
N ARG A 154 -4.41 2.17 -25.95
CA ARG A 154 -3.02 2.60 -26.21
C ARG A 154 -2.01 1.72 -25.46
N VAL A 155 -2.30 1.37 -24.20
CA VAL A 155 -1.43 0.46 -23.44
C VAL A 155 -1.38 -0.91 -24.11
N PHE A 156 -2.51 -1.51 -24.46
CA PHE A 156 -2.50 -2.79 -25.18
C PHE A 156 -1.82 -2.71 -26.56
N ALA A 157 -1.96 -1.60 -27.27
CA ALA A 157 -1.25 -1.39 -28.54
C ALA A 157 0.28 -1.31 -28.36
N ARG A 158 0.75 -0.75 -27.22
CA ARG A 158 2.18 -0.68 -26.88
C ARG A 158 2.72 -1.96 -26.27
N THR A 159 1.85 -2.75 -25.64
CA THR A 159 2.19 -3.98 -24.94
C THR A 159 1.30 -5.14 -25.40
N PRO A 160 1.34 -5.54 -26.70
CA PRO A 160 0.46 -6.59 -27.22
C PRO A 160 0.71 -7.95 -26.55
N GLY A 161 1.88 -8.13 -25.94
CA GLY A 161 2.22 -9.32 -25.17
C GLY A 161 1.27 -9.57 -24.00
N LEU A 162 0.62 -8.52 -23.43
CA LEU A 162 -0.36 -8.68 -22.35
C LEU A 162 -1.57 -9.55 -22.74
N LEU A 163 -1.95 -9.58 -24.02
CA LEU A 163 -3.06 -10.42 -24.51
C LEU A 163 -2.82 -11.93 -24.30
N LYS A 164 -1.57 -12.35 -24.19
CA LYS A 164 -1.21 -13.74 -23.86
C LYS A 164 -1.63 -14.14 -22.44
N TYR A 165 -1.89 -13.16 -21.56
CA TYR A 165 -2.20 -13.34 -20.14
C TYR A 165 -3.65 -12.99 -19.81
N ARG A 166 -4.55 -13.06 -20.81
CA ARG A 166 -5.97 -12.67 -20.66
C ARG A 166 -6.69 -13.35 -19.49
N GLU A 167 -6.30 -14.59 -19.16
CA GLU A 167 -6.87 -15.34 -18.05
C GLU A 167 -6.60 -14.70 -16.67
N LEU A 168 -5.54 -13.90 -16.55
CA LEU A 168 -5.25 -13.17 -15.31
C LEU A 168 -6.21 -11.98 -15.10
N PHE A 169 -6.78 -11.45 -16.19
CA PHE A 169 -7.72 -10.34 -16.14
C PHE A 169 -9.16 -10.77 -15.90
N THR A 170 -9.49 -12.04 -16.04
CA THR A 170 -10.86 -12.57 -15.94
C THR A 170 -11.06 -13.55 -14.79
N GLY A 171 -9.97 -14.00 -14.16
CA GLY A 171 -9.99 -14.95 -13.05
C GLY A 171 -9.69 -14.30 -11.70
N SER A 172 -9.92 -15.09 -10.63
CA SER A 172 -9.46 -14.71 -9.29
C SER A 172 -8.04 -15.21 -9.03
N TYR A 173 -7.39 -14.65 -8.02
CA TYR A 173 -6.09 -15.07 -7.52
C TYR A 173 -6.10 -16.58 -7.18
N GLN A 174 -7.08 -17.02 -6.39
CA GLN A 174 -7.28 -18.44 -6.07
C GLN A 174 -7.43 -19.30 -7.34
N GLY A 175 -8.22 -18.83 -8.31
CA GLY A 175 -8.41 -19.53 -9.59
C GLY A 175 -7.13 -19.67 -10.39
N VAL A 176 -6.21 -18.70 -10.32
CA VAL A 176 -4.88 -18.79 -10.93
C VAL A 176 -4.02 -19.81 -10.20
N LEU A 177 -3.88 -19.71 -8.87
CA LEU A 177 -3.07 -20.65 -8.07
C LEU A 177 -3.52 -22.10 -8.27
N SER A 178 -4.84 -22.35 -8.25
CA SER A 178 -5.43 -23.68 -8.37
C SER A 178 -5.18 -24.37 -9.72
N ARG A 179 -4.69 -23.64 -10.73
CA ARG A 179 -4.22 -24.25 -11.99
C ARG A 179 -2.87 -24.93 -11.86
N TYR A 180 -2.04 -24.45 -10.94
CA TYR A 180 -0.66 -24.93 -10.75
C TYR A 180 -0.54 -25.83 -9.54
N PHE A 181 -1.23 -25.52 -8.45
CA PHE A 181 -1.07 -26.16 -7.14
C PHE A 181 -2.34 -26.89 -6.72
N LYS A 182 -2.16 -28.04 -6.02
CA LYS A 182 -3.26 -28.89 -5.57
C LYS A 182 -3.18 -29.22 -4.09
N ASP A 183 -1.98 -29.28 -3.50
CA ASP A 183 -1.78 -29.51 -2.08
C ASP A 183 -2.30 -28.28 -1.29
N SER A 184 -3.11 -28.54 -0.25
CA SER A 184 -3.72 -27.48 0.55
C SER A 184 -2.70 -26.61 1.27
N ARG A 185 -1.57 -27.17 1.70
CA ARG A 185 -0.50 -26.43 2.39
C ARG A 185 0.28 -25.54 1.43
N VAL A 186 0.48 -26.00 0.18
CA VAL A 186 1.07 -25.15 -0.87
C VAL A 186 0.14 -23.99 -1.21
N LEU A 187 -1.15 -24.27 -1.36
CA LEU A 187 -2.16 -23.20 -1.58
C LEU A 187 -2.21 -22.23 -0.39
N GLU A 188 -2.19 -22.73 0.84
CA GLU A 188 -2.13 -21.92 2.06
C GLU A 188 -0.89 -21.01 2.06
N THR A 189 0.32 -21.55 1.75
CA THR A 189 1.58 -20.80 1.68
C THR A 189 1.52 -19.67 0.63
N MET A 190 0.93 -19.94 -0.53
CA MET A 190 0.94 -19.03 -1.69
C MET A 190 -0.26 -18.07 -1.74
N SER A 191 -1.23 -18.19 -0.83
CA SER A 191 -2.48 -17.43 -0.91
C SER A 191 -2.49 -16.13 -0.11
N PHE A 192 -1.59 -15.99 0.88
CA PHE A 192 -1.59 -14.80 1.74
C PHE A 192 -1.30 -13.51 0.98
N GLN A 193 -0.52 -13.56 -0.10
CA GLN A 193 -0.18 -12.38 -0.92
C GLN A 193 -1.43 -11.68 -1.52
N ALA A 194 -2.58 -12.37 -1.61
CA ALA A 194 -3.83 -11.73 -1.98
C ALA A 194 -4.24 -10.63 -0.96
N TRP A 195 -3.88 -10.79 0.31
CA TRP A 195 -4.15 -9.80 1.35
C TRP A 195 -3.25 -8.56 1.27
N TYR A 196 -2.13 -8.61 0.52
CA TYR A 196 -1.32 -7.42 0.21
C TYR A 196 -2.07 -6.39 -0.64
N VAL A 197 -3.16 -6.81 -1.29
CA VAL A 197 -4.06 -5.90 -2.02
C VAL A 197 -5.41 -5.72 -1.30
N GLY A 198 -5.53 -6.25 -0.07
CA GLY A 198 -6.70 -6.07 0.78
C GLY A 198 -7.93 -6.86 0.36
N LEU A 199 -7.77 -8.02 -0.27
CA LEU A 199 -8.85 -8.90 -0.71
C LEU A 199 -8.53 -10.36 -0.38
N PRO A 200 -9.55 -11.21 -0.10
CA PRO A 200 -9.34 -12.63 0.03
C PRO A 200 -8.99 -13.26 -1.32
N PRO A 201 -8.33 -14.42 -1.34
CA PRO A 201 -7.88 -15.08 -2.57
C PRO A 201 -8.97 -15.33 -3.62
N GLU A 202 -10.22 -15.55 -3.21
CA GLU A 202 -11.35 -15.78 -4.14
C GLU A 202 -11.83 -14.51 -4.84
N LEU A 203 -11.68 -13.32 -4.21
CA LEU A 203 -12.12 -12.04 -4.74
C LEU A 203 -10.99 -11.23 -5.37
N ALA A 204 -9.75 -11.44 -4.93
CA ALA A 204 -8.59 -10.76 -5.49
C ALA A 204 -8.46 -11.09 -6.99
N PRO A 205 -8.33 -10.08 -7.87
CA PRO A 205 -8.13 -10.31 -9.30
C PRO A 205 -6.90 -11.18 -9.60
N GLY A 206 -6.99 -12.06 -10.57
CA GLY A 206 -5.92 -12.98 -10.95
C GLY A 206 -4.61 -12.33 -11.37
N VAL A 207 -4.65 -11.06 -11.81
CA VAL A 207 -3.44 -10.26 -12.11
C VAL A 207 -2.52 -10.11 -10.91
N PHE A 208 -3.06 -10.15 -9.69
CA PHE A 208 -2.26 -10.05 -8.47
C PHE A 208 -1.50 -11.34 -8.12
N ALA A 209 -1.73 -12.46 -8.83
CA ALA A 209 -0.88 -13.65 -8.68
C ALA A 209 0.59 -13.37 -9.06
N ILE A 210 0.85 -12.24 -9.73
CA ILE A 210 2.19 -11.72 -10.00
C ILE A 210 2.99 -11.50 -8.70
N LEU A 211 2.33 -11.18 -7.57
CA LEU A 211 2.97 -10.97 -6.27
C LEU A 211 3.74 -12.19 -5.81
N GLY A 212 3.21 -13.40 -6.00
CA GLY A 212 3.92 -14.65 -5.70
C GLY A 212 5.17 -14.93 -6.56
N TYR A 213 5.49 -14.04 -7.50
CA TYR A 213 6.71 -14.07 -8.30
C TYR A 213 7.58 -12.83 -8.12
N SER A 214 6.98 -11.62 -8.03
CA SER A 214 7.73 -10.36 -7.98
C SER A 214 8.75 -10.31 -6.85
N GLU A 215 8.46 -10.99 -5.76
CA GLU A 215 9.33 -11.15 -4.60
C GLU A 215 10.70 -11.76 -4.96
N HIS A 216 10.79 -12.63 -5.98
CA HIS A 216 12.06 -13.22 -6.42
C HIS A 216 12.98 -12.24 -7.16
N GLU A 217 12.42 -11.17 -7.74
CA GLU A 217 13.23 -10.14 -8.35
C GLU A 217 13.92 -9.24 -7.31
N GLY A 218 13.41 -9.27 -6.10
CA GLY A 218 13.97 -8.66 -4.91
C GLY A 218 12.93 -8.03 -4.02
N VAL A 219 13.15 -8.23 -2.74
CA VAL A 219 12.45 -7.60 -1.64
C VAL A 219 13.46 -6.83 -0.82
N TRP A 220 13.16 -5.60 -0.48
CA TRP A 220 14.07 -4.75 0.26
C TRP A 220 13.36 -4.07 1.42
N TYR A 221 14.14 -3.80 2.46
CA TYR A 221 13.76 -2.90 3.54
C TYR A 221 14.67 -1.67 3.51
N PRO A 222 14.14 -0.44 3.53
CA PRO A 222 14.97 0.76 3.54
C PRO A 222 15.53 1.02 4.95
N ARG A 223 16.84 1.29 5.05
CA ARG A 223 17.46 1.69 6.32
C ARG A 223 16.78 2.93 6.90
N GLY A 224 16.49 2.87 8.19
CA GLY A 224 15.79 3.94 8.91
C GLY A 224 14.26 3.85 8.85
N GLY A 225 13.71 2.76 8.31
CA GLY A 225 12.25 2.53 8.22
C GLY A 225 11.67 2.90 6.85
N MET A 226 10.43 2.49 6.63
CA MET A 226 9.75 2.70 5.35
C MET A 226 9.60 4.18 4.98
N VAL A 227 9.57 5.09 5.96
CA VAL A 227 9.54 6.54 5.74
C VAL A 227 10.74 7.08 4.96
N SER A 228 11.84 6.35 4.90
CA SER A 228 13.05 6.75 4.17
C SER A 228 12.78 6.97 2.68
N ILE A 229 11.81 6.25 2.08
CA ILE A 229 11.44 6.41 0.68
C ILE A 229 10.70 7.74 0.44
N PRO A 230 9.51 8.01 1.05
CA PRO A 230 8.85 9.31 0.85
C PRO A 230 9.66 10.47 1.43
N GLY A 231 10.45 10.25 2.48
CA GLY A 231 11.36 11.24 3.04
C GLY A 231 12.45 11.68 2.05
N ALA A 232 13.04 10.74 1.33
CA ALA A 232 14.02 11.04 0.28
C ALA A 232 13.38 11.81 -0.88
N LEU A 233 12.18 11.43 -1.34
CA LEU A 233 11.46 12.20 -2.36
C LEU A 233 11.15 13.63 -1.89
N ALA A 234 10.73 13.79 -0.61
CA ALA A 234 10.46 15.11 -0.03
C ALA A 234 11.74 15.94 0.06
N ARG A 235 12.87 15.37 0.44
CA ARG A 235 14.18 16.03 0.45
C ARG A 235 14.57 16.49 -0.95
N CYS A 236 14.58 15.59 -1.92
CA CYS A 236 14.91 15.90 -3.31
C CYS A 236 13.98 16.97 -3.90
N GLY A 237 12.70 16.96 -3.54
CA GLY A 237 11.74 17.99 -3.94
C GLY A 237 12.06 19.36 -3.33
N LYS A 238 12.40 19.41 -2.04
CA LYS A 238 12.79 20.65 -1.35
C LYS A 238 14.05 21.27 -1.97
N GLU A 239 15.05 20.47 -2.32
CA GLU A 239 16.26 20.92 -3.02
C GLU A 239 15.96 21.57 -4.38
N ARG A 240 14.78 21.28 -4.96
CA ARG A 240 14.27 21.83 -6.24
C ARG A 240 13.21 22.91 -6.05
N GLY A 241 13.07 23.44 -4.82
CA GLY A 241 12.15 24.53 -4.51
C GLY A 241 10.73 24.12 -4.13
N MET A 242 10.46 22.83 -3.89
CA MET A 242 9.18 22.39 -3.31
C MET A 242 9.06 22.86 -1.86
N GLU A 243 8.01 23.57 -1.53
CA GLU A 243 7.63 23.82 -0.15
C GLU A 243 6.80 22.66 0.41
N LEU A 244 7.07 22.28 1.67
CA LEU A 244 6.32 21.26 2.40
C LEU A 244 5.90 21.84 3.76
N ARG A 245 4.59 21.88 4.01
CA ARG A 245 4.00 22.30 5.28
C ARG A 245 3.32 21.11 5.96
N LEU A 246 3.88 20.69 7.08
CA LEU A 246 3.28 19.73 7.99
C LEU A 246 2.36 20.44 8.99
N GLY A 247 1.40 19.72 9.59
CA GLY A 247 0.39 20.31 10.46
C GLY A 247 -0.58 21.26 9.74
N ALA A 248 -0.66 21.21 8.42
CA ALA A 248 -1.43 22.11 7.57
C ALA A 248 -2.57 21.37 6.86
N ALA A 249 -3.65 21.13 7.58
CA ALA A 249 -4.80 20.40 7.07
C ALA A 249 -5.61 21.24 6.07
N ALA A 250 -5.80 20.72 4.87
CA ALA A 250 -6.72 21.30 3.89
C ALA A 250 -8.17 21.06 4.32
N LYS A 251 -8.96 22.14 4.33
CA LYS A 251 -10.38 22.15 4.66
C LYS A 251 -11.26 22.13 3.41
N ARG A 252 -10.88 22.90 2.39
CA ARG A 252 -11.68 23.05 1.18
C ARG A 252 -10.81 23.40 -0.02
N VAL A 253 -11.19 22.88 -1.20
CA VAL A 253 -10.68 23.32 -2.50
C VAL A 253 -11.58 24.44 -3.01
N LEU A 254 -11.00 25.60 -3.32
CA LEU A 254 -11.72 26.72 -3.90
C LEU A 254 -12.00 26.45 -5.38
N VAL A 255 -13.28 26.40 -5.74
CA VAL A 255 -13.73 26.21 -7.13
C VAL A 255 -14.57 27.40 -7.58
N SER A 256 -14.22 27.98 -8.72
CA SER A 256 -14.99 29.04 -9.35
C SER A 256 -15.04 28.84 -10.87
N GLY A 257 -16.23 28.91 -11.45
CA GLY A 257 -16.42 28.67 -12.90
C GLY A 257 -16.00 27.27 -13.33
N GLY A 258 -16.14 26.24 -12.47
CA GLY A 258 -15.76 24.86 -12.74
C GLY A 258 -14.24 24.61 -12.79
N ARG A 259 -13.43 25.53 -12.23
CA ARG A 259 -11.97 25.43 -12.17
C ARG A 259 -11.46 25.70 -10.74
N VAL A 260 -10.40 25.01 -10.35
CA VAL A 260 -9.63 25.29 -9.13
C VAL A 260 -9.13 26.73 -9.11
N ARG A 261 -9.18 27.35 -7.92
CA ARG A 261 -8.62 28.68 -7.63
C ARG A 261 -7.65 28.68 -6.46
N GLY A 262 -7.69 27.66 -5.61
CA GLY A 262 -6.85 27.56 -4.44
C GLY A 262 -7.35 26.52 -3.44
N VAL A 263 -6.80 26.60 -2.24
CA VAL A 263 -7.12 25.74 -1.10
C VAL A 263 -7.30 26.60 0.14
N VAL A 264 -8.27 26.28 0.98
CA VAL A 264 -8.45 26.87 2.32
C VAL A 264 -7.99 25.84 3.35
N LEU A 265 -7.17 26.24 4.31
CA LEU A 265 -6.75 25.44 5.43
C LEU A 265 -7.77 25.45 6.58
N GLU A 266 -7.63 24.55 7.53
CA GLU A 266 -8.52 24.49 8.72
C GLU A 266 -8.43 25.77 9.59
N ASP A 267 -7.27 26.45 9.61
CA ASP A 267 -7.07 27.73 10.30
C ASP A 267 -7.66 28.95 9.55
N GLY A 268 -8.26 28.73 8.39
CA GLY A 268 -8.85 29.74 7.54
C GLY A 268 -7.90 30.40 6.55
N THR A 269 -6.62 30.03 6.52
CA THR A 269 -5.66 30.55 5.53
C THR A 269 -6.06 30.14 4.12
N GLU A 270 -6.18 31.12 3.21
CA GLU A 270 -6.42 30.88 1.79
C GLU A 270 -5.11 30.90 1.01
N ILE A 271 -4.89 29.91 0.16
CA ILE A 271 -3.73 29.77 -0.69
C ILE A 271 -4.21 29.66 -2.14
N THR A 272 -3.82 30.59 -2.99
CA THR A 272 -4.22 30.60 -4.40
C THR A 272 -3.28 29.76 -5.26
N CYS A 273 -3.85 29.01 -6.22
CA CYS A 273 -3.06 28.21 -7.16
C CYS A 273 -3.77 28.00 -8.50
N HIS A 274 -3.01 27.57 -9.51
CA HIS A 274 -3.54 27.23 -10.83
C HIS A 274 -4.09 25.81 -10.89
N ALA A 275 -3.46 24.87 -10.16
CA ALA A 275 -3.86 23.48 -10.09
C ALA A 275 -3.74 22.91 -8.65
N VAL A 276 -4.55 21.88 -8.37
CA VAL A 276 -4.47 21.04 -7.16
C VAL A 276 -4.22 19.61 -7.57
N VAL A 277 -3.22 18.98 -6.96
CA VAL A 277 -3.01 17.52 -6.97
C VAL A 277 -3.44 16.98 -5.60
N SER A 278 -4.25 15.94 -5.56
CA SER A 278 -4.72 15.35 -4.31
C SER A 278 -4.23 13.92 -4.16
N ASP A 279 -3.54 13.63 -3.06
CA ASP A 279 -3.10 12.29 -2.64
C ASP A 279 -4.03 11.67 -1.58
N ILE A 280 -5.12 12.37 -1.22
CA ILE A 280 -6.09 11.87 -0.26
C ILE A 280 -7.15 10.98 -0.93
N ASN A 281 -7.97 10.31 -0.11
CA ASN A 281 -9.05 9.46 -0.63
C ASN A 281 -9.99 10.25 -1.56
N ALA A 282 -10.33 9.67 -2.71
CA ALA A 282 -11.15 10.33 -3.71
C ALA A 282 -12.55 10.71 -3.21
N ARG A 283 -13.15 9.91 -2.30
CA ARG A 283 -14.46 10.26 -1.70
C ARG A 283 -14.33 11.51 -0.83
N THR A 284 -13.35 11.53 0.08
CA THR A 284 -13.03 12.69 0.92
C THR A 284 -12.72 13.92 0.06
N LEU A 285 -11.89 13.77 -0.98
CA LEU A 285 -11.59 14.88 -1.89
C LEU A 285 -12.85 15.48 -2.51
N TYR A 286 -13.64 14.64 -3.16
CA TYR A 286 -14.76 15.14 -3.96
C TYR A 286 -15.98 15.54 -3.12
N LEU A 287 -16.30 14.77 -2.06
CA LEU A 287 -17.51 14.99 -1.28
C LEU A 287 -17.31 16.05 -0.19
N ASP A 288 -16.13 16.07 0.44
CA ASP A 288 -15.87 16.92 1.60
C ASP A 288 -15.10 18.20 1.22
N LEU A 289 -13.98 18.08 0.45
CA LEU A 289 -13.12 19.22 0.16
C LEU A 289 -13.57 20.03 -1.07
N VAL A 290 -13.98 19.37 -2.14
CA VAL A 290 -14.48 20.02 -3.37
C VAL A 290 -15.92 20.49 -3.18
N GLY A 291 -16.76 19.66 -2.57
CA GLY A 291 -18.19 19.89 -2.40
C GLY A 291 -19.03 19.30 -3.54
N GLU A 292 -20.14 18.69 -3.17
CA GLU A 292 -21.02 17.97 -4.10
C GLU A 292 -21.69 18.89 -5.13
N GLU A 293 -21.86 20.18 -4.79
CA GLU A 293 -22.42 21.22 -5.64
C GLU A 293 -21.59 21.47 -6.91
N HIS A 294 -20.30 21.14 -6.86
CA HIS A 294 -19.39 21.26 -8.01
C HIS A 294 -19.33 19.98 -8.87
N LEU A 295 -20.07 18.93 -8.50
CA LEU A 295 -20.02 17.62 -9.18
C LEU A 295 -21.26 17.41 -10.06
N PRO A 296 -21.08 17.05 -11.35
CA PRO A 296 -22.18 16.55 -12.16
C PRO A 296 -22.84 15.33 -11.49
N PRO A 297 -24.18 15.15 -11.60
CA PRO A 297 -24.91 14.08 -10.90
C PRO A 297 -24.31 12.67 -11.10
N LEU A 298 -23.89 12.35 -12.33
CA LEU A 298 -23.29 11.06 -12.65
C LEU A 298 -21.92 10.85 -11.96
N VAL A 299 -21.10 11.90 -11.89
CA VAL A 299 -19.80 11.86 -11.20
C VAL A 299 -20.03 11.66 -9.71
N ARG A 300 -20.94 12.44 -9.12
CA ARG A 300 -21.30 12.34 -7.70
C ARG A 300 -21.80 10.92 -7.35
N TYR A 301 -22.68 10.36 -8.18
CA TYR A 301 -23.13 8.97 -7.99
C TYR A 301 -21.96 7.99 -8.03
N GLY A 302 -21.07 8.09 -9.04
CA GLY A 302 -19.91 7.23 -9.15
C GLY A 302 -18.98 7.35 -7.95
N ILE A 303 -18.68 8.57 -7.47
CA ILE A 303 -17.83 8.77 -6.29
C ILE A 303 -18.44 8.15 -5.02
N ARG A 304 -19.76 8.30 -4.83
CA ARG A 304 -20.46 7.71 -3.68
C ARG A 304 -20.50 6.19 -3.72
N SER A 305 -20.50 5.59 -4.91
CA SER A 305 -20.55 4.13 -5.09
C SER A 305 -19.21 3.41 -4.84
N TYR A 306 -18.08 4.14 -4.88
CA TYR A 306 -16.79 3.54 -4.58
C TYR A 306 -16.72 3.02 -3.15
N GLN A 307 -16.32 1.75 -3.03
CA GLN A 307 -16.11 1.12 -1.74
C GLN A 307 -14.68 1.40 -1.25
N PRO A 308 -14.50 1.77 0.02
CA PRO A 308 -13.17 1.84 0.62
C PRO A 308 -12.56 0.44 0.67
N SER A 309 -11.23 0.36 0.62
CA SER A 309 -10.54 -0.91 0.86
C SER A 309 -10.71 -1.35 2.32
N ILE A 310 -10.31 -2.59 2.59
CA ILE A 310 -10.15 -3.05 3.97
C ILE A 310 -9.18 -2.16 4.74
N SER A 311 -9.32 -2.16 6.06
CA SER A 311 -8.36 -1.63 7.01
C SER A 311 -7.46 -2.73 7.59
N ALA A 312 -6.51 -2.33 8.42
CA ALA A 312 -5.67 -3.23 9.19
C ALA A 312 -5.74 -2.90 10.69
N ILE A 313 -5.36 -3.87 11.50
CA ILE A 313 -4.98 -3.68 12.88
C ILE A 313 -3.47 -3.85 12.92
N MET A 314 -2.75 -2.87 13.43
CA MET A 314 -1.30 -2.91 13.53
C MET A 314 -0.86 -2.90 14.96
N LEU A 315 -0.09 -3.92 15.35
CA LEU A 315 0.58 -3.96 16.63
C LEU A 315 2.03 -3.55 16.43
N CYS A 316 2.49 -2.57 17.18
CA CYS A 316 3.87 -2.08 17.18
C CYS A 316 4.48 -2.49 18.53
N LEU A 317 5.35 -3.49 18.52
CA LEU A 317 5.88 -4.11 19.74
C LEU A 317 7.40 -3.90 19.79
N GLY A 318 7.88 -3.25 20.88
CA GLY A 318 9.28 -3.19 21.25
C GLY A 318 9.57 -4.30 22.27
N VAL A 319 10.57 -5.14 22.01
CA VAL A 319 10.89 -6.31 22.84
C VAL A 319 12.36 -6.32 23.26
N ASP A 320 12.68 -6.91 24.42
CA ASP A 320 14.02 -6.98 25.02
C ASP A 320 14.69 -8.37 24.83
N TYR A 321 14.29 -9.08 23.81
CA TYR A 321 14.91 -10.37 23.43
C TYR A 321 14.91 -10.53 21.92
N GLU A 322 15.78 -11.40 21.40
CA GLU A 322 15.83 -11.74 19.97
C GLU A 322 14.65 -12.67 19.63
N PRO A 323 13.71 -12.23 18.76
CA PRO A 323 12.58 -13.05 18.35
C PRO A 323 13.05 -14.34 17.66
N PRO A 324 12.47 -15.52 17.97
CA PRO A 324 12.87 -16.80 17.36
C PRO A 324 12.28 -16.97 15.95
N LEU A 325 12.49 -15.97 15.12
CA LEU A 325 12.09 -15.91 13.71
C LEU A 325 13.32 -16.06 12.81
N ASN A 326 13.11 -16.46 11.57
CA ASN A 326 14.20 -16.69 10.61
C ASN A 326 14.06 -15.89 9.32
N ALA A 327 13.11 -14.94 9.28
CA ALA A 327 12.88 -14.07 8.16
C ALA A 327 12.42 -12.69 8.65
N HIS A 328 12.70 -11.65 7.86
CA HIS A 328 12.19 -10.30 8.08
C HIS A 328 10.65 -10.29 8.11
N HIS A 329 10.01 -11.07 7.24
CA HIS A 329 8.59 -11.32 7.23
C HIS A 329 8.26 -12.76 7.62
N THR A 330 7.41 -12.94 8.63
CA THR A 330 6.84 -14.24 8.99
C THR A 330 5.32 -14.14 8.88
N ILE A 331 4.75 -14.91 7.98
CA ILE A 331 3.31 -14.97 7.74
C ILE A 331 2.73 -16.10 8.59
N ILE A 332 1.80 -15.77 9.47
CA ILE A 332 0.96 -16.76 10.14
C ILE A 332 -0.27 -16.95 9.27
N THR A 333 -0.36 -18.11 8.64
CA THR A 333 -1.37 -18.36 7.61
C THR A 333 -2.65 -19.01 8.16
N ALA A 334 -3.64 -19.16 7.31
CA ALA A 334 -4.83 -19.92 7.52
C ALA A 334 -5.17 -20.75 6.28
N PRO A 335 -5.90 -21.86 6.38
CA PRO A 335 -6.46 -22.54 5.22
C PRO A 335 -7.24 -21.60 4.32
N LEU A 336 -7.21 -21.86 3.01
CA LEU A 336 -7.78 -21.00 2.00
C LEU A 336 -9.26 -20.67 2.27
N GLU A 337 -10.04 -21.65 2.73
CA GLU A 337 -11.44 -21.47 3.08
C GLU A 337 -11.61 -20.50 4.26
N GLU A 338 -10.76 -20.62 5.30
CA GLU A 338 -10.80 -19.71 6.45
C GLU A 338 -10.42 -18.28 6.05
N MET A 339 -9.43 -18.11 5.14
CA MET A 339 -9.08 -16.79 4.61
C MET A 339 -10.26 -16.14 3.86
N ASN A 340 -11.00 -16.92 3.08
CA ASN A 340 -12.18 -16.42 2.38
C ASN A 340 -13.33 -16.12 3.35
N ASP A 341 -13.62 -17.00 4.30
CA ASP A 341 -14.63 -16.80 5.33
C ASP A 341 -14.35 -15.58 6.22
N TYR A 342 -13.06 -15.27 6.46
CA TYR A 342 -12.65 -14.09 7.21
C TYR A 342 -13.17 -12.81 6.56
N TRP A 343 -13.16 -12.71 5.22
CA TRP A 343 -13.70 -11.56 4.52
C TRP A 343 -15.20 -11.38 4.82
N TRP A 344 -15.98 -12.44 4.69
CA TRP A 344 -17.42 -12.36 4.86
C TRP A 344 -17.85 -12.14 6.31
N ASN A 345 -17.21 -12.80 7.25
CA ASN A 345 -17.61 -12.78 8.66
C ASN A 345 -16.89 -11.67 9.45
N SER A 346 -15.61 -11.48 9.26
CA SER A 346 -14.87 -10.47 10.02
C SER A 346 -14.88 -9.11 9.31
N CYS A 347 -14.35 -9.02 8.10
CA CYS A 347 -14.20 -7.73 7.45
C CYS A 347 -15.53 -7.03 7.17
N LEU A 348 -16.56 -7.76 6.72
CA LEU A 348 -17.87 -7.17 6.37
C LEU A 348 -18.86 -7.12 7.52
N ARG A 349 -18.90 -8.12 8.40
CA ARG A 349 -19.89 -8.19 9.49
C ARG A 349 -19.38 -7.68 10.82
N GLY A 350 -18.07 -7.48 10.97
CA GLY A 350 -17.49 -6.98 12.21
C GLY A 350 -17.31 -8.02 13.31
N LEU A 351 -17.27 -9.30 12.96
CA LEU A 351 -16.99 -10.38 13.90
C LEU A 351 -15.48 -10.55 14.04
N LEU A 352 -14.97 -10.48 15.26
CA LEU A 352 -13.58 -10.84 15.52
C LEU A 352 -13.44 -12.37 15.44
N PRO A 353 -12.47 -12.89 14.67
CA PRO A 353 -12.27 -14.33 14.56
C PRO A 353 -11.66 -14.89 15.85
N ARG A 354 -11.90 -16.17 16.10
CA ARG A 354 -11.27 -16.88 17.22
C ARG A 354 -9.77 -17.12 17.00
N GLU A 355 -9.39 -17.39 15.76
CA GLU A 355 -8.02 -17.55 15.32
C GLU A 355 -7.70 -16.45 14.31
N GLN A 356 -6.61 -15.77 14.54
CA GLN A 356 -6.08 -14.74 13.63
C GLN A 356 -5.22 -15.36 12.54
N PHE A 357 -4.95 -14.59 11.51
CA PHE A 357 -3.84 -14.78 10.58
C PHE A 357 -3.30 -13.39 10.22
N GLY A 358 -2.05 -13.33 9.81
CA GLY A 358 -1.45 -12.04 9.51
C GLY A 358 0.05 -12.11 9.27
N LEU A 359 0.67 -10.96 9.27
CA LEU A 359 2.08 -10.78 8.99
C LEU A 359 2.80 -10.24 10.22
N VAL A 360 3.87 -10.92 10.62
CA VAL A 360 4.85 -10.42 11.59
C VAL A 360 6.06 -9.92 10.82
N CYS A 361 6.32 -8.63 10.90
CA CYS A 361 7.52 -8.02 10.35
C CYS A 361 8.52 -7.78 11.49
N TRP A 362 9.79 -8.18 11.28
CA TRP A 362 10.91 -7.99 12.21
C TRP A 362 11.95 -7.03 11.61
N PRO A 363 11.70 -5.69 11.62
CA PRO A 363 12.55 -4.72 10.94
C PRO A 363 13.97 -4.67 11.48
N THR A 364 14.16 -4.89 12.79
CA THR A 364 15.48 -4.87 13.44
C THR A 364 16.36 -6.06 13.06
N MET A 365 15.84 -7.10 12.42
CA MET A 365 16.63 -8.14 11.74
C MET A 365 17.45 -7.53 10.60
N SER A 366 16.86 -6.57 9.87
CA SER A 366 17.51 -5.87 8.74
C SER A 366 18.26 -4.62 9.19
N ASP A 367 17.64 -3.82 10.06
CA ASP A 367 18.20 -2.55 10.55
C ASP A 367 18.12 -2.46 12.09
N PRO A 368 19.17 -2.90 12.81
CA PRO A 368 19.19 -2.83 14.26
C PRO A 368 19.06 -1.43 14.86
N SER A 369 19.31 -0.37 14.07
CA SER A 369 19.20 1.02 14.54
C SER A 369 17.77 1.49 14.85
N LEU A 370 16.77 0.67 14.56
CA LEU A 370 15.36 0.96 14.81
C LEU A 370 14.94 0.71 16.27
N ALA A 371 15.81 0.14 17.10
CA ALA A 371 15.57 -0.12 18.52
C ALA A 371 16.81 0.23 19.35
N PRO A 372 16.65 0.40 20.68
CA PRO A 372 17.79 0.46 21.60
C PRO A 372 18.64 -0.82 21.50
N GLU A 373 19.91 -0.72 21.91
CA GLU A 373 20.84 -1.86 21.89
C GLU A 373 20.27 -3.07 22.66
N GLY A 374 20.34 -4.26 22.07
CA GLY A 374 19.82 -5.51 22.62
C GLY A 374 18.28 -5.63 22.57
N HIS A 375 17.60 -4.67 21.94
CA HIS A 375 16.14 -4.70 21.77
C HIS A 375 15.75 -4.86 20.30
N HIS A 376 14.50 -5.26 20.07
CA HIS A 376 13.97 -5.51 18.74
C HIS A 376 12.59 -4.89 18.53
N VAL A 377 12.25 -4.64 17.27
CA VAL A 377 10.91 -4.19 16.84
C VAL A 377 10.19 -5.33 16.14
N LEU A 378 8.94 -5.54 16.51
CA LEU A 378 7.98 -6.34 15.75
C LEU A 378 6.80 -5.47 15.34
N ASN A 379 6.54 -5.39 14.04
CA ASN A 379 5.34 -4.79 13.48
C ASN A 379 4.42 -5.91 13.02
N VAL A 380 3.24 -6.04 13.64
CA VAL A 380 2.28 -7.11 13.32
C VAL A 380 1.09 -6.54 12.61
N ILE A 381 0.81 -7.03 11.41
CA ILE A 381 -0.30 -6.58 10.59
C ILE A 381 -1.37 -7.68 10.55
N LEU A 382 -2.49 -7.41 11.18
CA LEU A 382 -3.68 -8.26 11.14
C LEU A 382 -4.75 -7.56 10.30
N MET A 383 -5.53 -8.31 9.55
CA MET A 383 -6.69 -7.73 8.88
C MET A 383 -7.78 -7.47 9.91
N GLY A 384 -8.52 -6.38 9.78
CA GLY A 384 -9.53 -6.04 10.76
C GLY A 384 -10.76 -5.36 10.16
N PRO A 385 -11.96 -5.65 10.73
CA PRO A 385 -13.17 -4.95 10.36
C PRO A 385 -13.11 -3.48 10.78
N TYR A 386 -13.60 -2.59 9.93
CA TYR A 386 -13.71 -1.17 10.30
C TYR A 386 -14.69 -0.98 11.48
N ARG A 387 -15.83 -1.67 11.45
CA ARG A 387 -16.82 -1.65 12.52
C ARG A 387 -16.91 -3.01 13.18
N LEU A 388 -16.97 -3.01 14.50
CA LEU A 388 -17.28 -4.20 15.27
C LEU A 388 -18.80 -4.36 15.39
N GLU A 389 -19.29 -5.59 15.37
CA GLU A 389 -20.75 -5.88 15.37
C GLU A 389 -21.45 -5.35 16.64
N ARG A 390 -20.82 -5.44 17.80
CA ARG A 390 -21.44 -5.19 19.11
C ARG A 390 -20.80 -4.09 19.94
N THR A 391 -19.68 -3.54 19.52
CA THR A 391 -18.85 -2.62 20.28
C THR A 391 -18.07 -1.70 19.34
N ASP A 392 -17.10 -0.99 19.82
CA ASP A 392 -16.20 -0.15 19.01
C ASP A 392 -14.71 -0.37 19.36
N TRP A 393 -13.83 0.04 18.47
CA TRP A 393 -12.40 -0.15 18.63
C TRP A 393 -11.78 0.66 19.79
N ASP A 394 -12.35 1.81 20.16
CA ASP A 394 -11.81 2.61 21.28
C ASP A 394 -11.97 1.86 22.61
N ARG A 395 -12.98 0.99 22.72
CA ARG A 395 -13.21 0.13 23.89
C ARG A 395 -12.41 -1.16 23.82
N GLU A 396 -12.37 -1.80 22.65
CA GLU A 396 -11.84 -3.15 22.50
C GLU A 396 -10.33 -3.21 22.29
N LYS A 397 -9.70 -2.13 21.79
CA LYS A 397 -8.31 -2.16 21.32
C LYS A 397 -7.30 -2.66 22.35
N ARG A 398 -7.50 -2.38 23.64
CA ARG A 398 -6.57 -2.84 24.68
C ARG A 398 -6.69 -4.34 24.93
N GLY A 399 -7.89 -4.84 25.10
CA GLY A 399 -8.13 -6.28 25.26
C GLY A 399 -7.70 -7.07 24.04
N PHE A 400 -7.99 -6.54 22.85
CA PHE A 400 -7.51 -7.14 21.59
C PHE A 400 -6.00 -7.20 21.50
N LEU A 401 -5.27 -6.14 21.92
CA LEU A 401 -3.81 -6.13 21.94
C LEU A 401 -3.25 -7.25 22.85
N GLU A 402 -3.80 -7.38 24.07
CA GLU A 402 -3.38 -8.41 25.03
C GLU A 402 -3.64 -9.83 24.48
N GLU A 403 -4.82 -10.08 23.91
CA GLU A 403 -5.17 -11.37 23.28
C GLU A 403 -4.29 -11.67 22.05
N ALA A 404 -3.99 -10.65 21.22
CA ALA A 404 -3.16 -10.81 20.04
C ALA A 404 -1.69 -11.12 20.39
N VAL A 405 -1.12 -10.48 21.42
CA VAL A 405 0.23 -10.78 21.92
C VAL A 405 0.28 -12.21 22.45
N ALA A 406 -0.71 -12.64 23.24
CA ALA A 406 -0.78 -14.02 23.73
C ALA A 406 -0.93 -15.04 22.58
N TRP A 407 -1.73 -14.70 21.55
CA TRP A 407 -1.87 -15.53 20.35
C TRP A 407 -0.54 -15.64 19.59
N LEU A 408 0.17 -14.53 19.36
CA LEU A 408 1.47 -14.50 18.71
C LEU A 408 2.51 -15.34 19.47
N SER A 409 2.53 -15.23 20.82
CA SER A 409 3.42 -15.99 21.69
C SER A 409 3.22 -17.51 21.50
N ARG A 410 1.97 -17.93 21.40
CA ARG A 410 1.65 -19.36 21.18
C ARG A 410 1.93 -19.85 19.75
N LYS A 411 1.74 -18.99 18.73
CA LYS A 411 1.76 -19.44 17.33
C LYS A 411 3.11 -19.31 16.63
N ALA A 412 3.83 -18.22 16.85
CA ALA A 412 5.01 -17.90 16.04
C ALA A 412 6.20 -17.35 16.83
N VAL A 413 5.96 -16.64 17.94
CA VAL A 413 6.98 -15.87 18.66
C VAL A 413 6.99 -16.27 20.16
N PRO A 414 7.39 -17.51 20.50
CA PRO A 414 7.43 -17.99 21.90
C PRO A 414 8.16 -17.03 22.84
N GLY A 415 7.60 -16.81 24.03
CA GLY A 415 8.15 -15.90 25.03
C GLY A 415 7.77 -14.43 24.85
N LEU A 416 7.02 -14.07 23.81
CA LEU A 416 6.69 -12.68 23.51
C LEU A 416 6.02 -11.95 24.67
N GLU A 417 5.06 -12.57 25.37
CA GLU A 417 4.29 -11.94 26.46
C GLU A 417 5.18 -11.41 27.61
N GLU A 418 6.29 -12.10 27.88
CA GLU A 418 7.19 -11.77 28.98
C GLU A 418 8.20 -10.68 28.60
N HIS A 419 8.38 -10.45 27.30
CA HIS A 419 9.44 -9.62 26.74
C HIS A 419 8.97 -8.32 26.08
N VAL A 420 7.67 -8.06 26.01
CA VAL A 420 7.15 -6.79 25.49
C VAL A 420 7.46 -5.66 26.46
N LYS A 421 8.16 -4.61 25.99
CA LYS A 421 8.47 -3.38 26.73
C LYS A 421 7.63 -2.21 26.27
N VAL A 422 7.41 -2.10 24.96
CA VAL A 422 6.55 -1.08 24.36
C VAL A 422 5.50 -1.78 23.52
N ALA A 423 4.25 -1.41 23.68
CA ALA A 423 3.15 -1.93 22.88
C ALA A 423 2.19 -0.81 22.49
N GLU A 424 2.07 -0.59 21.20
CA GLU A 424 1.09 0.33 20.62
C GLU A 424 0.19 -0.43 19.65
N ILE A 425 -1.06 -0.03 19.56
CA ILE A 425 -2.01 -0.60 18.61
C ILE A 425 -2.67 0.51 17.81
N LEU A 426 -2.65 0.35 16.47
CA LEU A 426 -3.46 1.16 15.58
C LEU A 426 -4.62 0.32 15.05
N THR A 427 -5.80 0.83 15.25
CA THR A 427 -7.06 0.22 14.82
C THR A 427 -7.55 0.86 13.52
N PRO A 428 -8.56 0.29 12.85
CA PRO A 428 -9.21 0.94 11.71
C PRO A 428 -9.71 2.37 11.99
N LEU A 429 -10.17 2.66 13.22
CA LEU A 429 -10.56 4.03 13.61
C LEU A 429 -9.37 4.97 13.73
N ASP A 430 -8.22 4.48 14.22
CA ASP A 430 -6.99 5.27 14.29
C ASP A 430 -6.49 5.63 12.89
N TYR A 431 -6.55 4.68 11.94
CA TYR A 431 -6.25 4.94 10.53
C TYR A 431 -7.21 5.95 9.89
N GLU A 432 -8.52 5.86 10.15
CA GLU A 432 -9.47 6.85 9.62
C GLU A 432 -9.18 8.25 10.15
N ARG A 433 -8.94 8.40 11.44
CA ARG A 433 -8.61 9.68 12.08
C ARG A 433 -7.31 10.27 11.53
N ARG A 434 -6.29 9.42 11.36
CA ARG A 434 -4.97 9.83 10.89
C ARG A 434 -4.95 10.18 9.40
N LEU A 435 -5.59 9.37 8.55
CA LEU A 435 -5.48 9.46 7.09
C LEU A 435 -6.67 10.17 6.44
N ARG A 436 -7.75 10.41 7.19
CA ARG A 436 -9.06 10.85 6.66
C ARG A 436 -9.59 9.93 5.53
N ASN A 437 -9.21 8.64 5.58
CA ASN A 437 -9.70 7.63 4.67
C ASN A 437 -10.96 6.97 5.23
N PRO A 438 -12.11 7.07 4.55
CA PRO A 438 -13.34 6.41 4.99
C PRO A 438 -13.11 4.92 5.27
N GLY A 439 -13.57 4.47 6.45
CA GLY A 439 -13.41 3.08 6.87
C GLY A 439 -11.98 2.70 7.31
N GLY A 440 -11.11 3.68 7.55
CA GLY A 440 -9.70 3.42 7.86
C GLY A 440 -8.95 2.74 6.72
N ALA A 441 -9.42 2.89 5.48
CA ALA A 441 -8.91 2.20 4.29
C ALA A 441 -7.41 2.43 4.09
N ILE A 442 -6.61 1.35 4.10
CA ILE A 442 -5.15 1.44 3.95
C ILE A 442 -4.69 1.38 2.49
N TYR A 443 -5.51 0.85 1.58
CA TYR A 443 -5.26 0.80 0.13
C TYR A 443 -6.12 1.79 -0.68
N GLY A 444 -6.75 2.75 -0.01
CA GLY A 444 -7.63 3.74 -0.61
C GLY A 444 -8.98 3.14 -1.02
N LEU A 445 -9.15 2.74 -2.28
CA LEU A 445 -10.35 2.06 -2.78
C LEU A 445 -10.15 0.55 -2.87
N GLN A 446 -11.24 -0.20 -2.71
CA GLN A 446 -11.25 -1.66 -2.88
C GLN A 446 -10.63 -2.03 -4.24
N GLN A 447 -9.80 -3.09 -4.27
CA GLN A 447 -9.01 -3.44 -5.45
C GLN A 447 -9.59 -4.60 -6.26
N ASP A 448 -10.90 -4.79 -6.21
CA ASP A 448 -11.59 -5.77 -7.06
C ASP A 448 -11.66 -5.34 -8.55
N LEU A 449 -12.12 -6.24 -9.41
CA LEU A 449 -12.20 -5.98 -10.85
C LEU A 449 -13.10 -4.79 -11.20
N SER A 450 -14.14 -4.51 -10.39
CA SER A 450 -15.09 -3.41 -10.63
C SER A 450 -14.48 -2.04 -10.39
N ALA A 451 -13.40 -1.96 -9.60
CA ALA A 451 -12.72 -0.74 -9.22
C ALA A 451 -11.28 -0.66 -9.76
N GLN A 452 -10.92 -1.46 -10.77
CA GLN A 452 -9.58 -1.47 -11.34
C GLN A 452 -9.47 -0.68 -12.66
N ILE A 453 -8.24 -0.27 -12.96
CA ILE A 453 -7.84 0.33 -14.25
C ILE A 453 -8.71 1.53 -14.60
N VAL A 454 -9.55 1.41 -15.63
CA VAL A 454 -10.39 2.49 -16.16
C VAL A 454 -11.61 2.82 -15.31
N PHE A 455 -11.95 1.96 -14.35
CA PHE A 455 -13.07 2.17 -13.43
C PHE A 455 -12.66 2.95 -12.18
N ARG A 456 -11.35 3.12 -11.91
CA ARG A 456 -10.87 4.00 -10.85
C ARG A 456 -11.15 5.48 -11.13
N PRO A 457 -11.22 6.33 -10.10
CA PRO A 457 -11.18 7.77 -10.28
C PRO A 457 -10.01 8.17 -11.17
N ARG A 458 -10.28 9.02 -12.14
CA ARG A 458 -9.28 9.44 -13.12
C ARG A 458 -8.23 10.32 -12.47
N SER A 459 -6.97 10.18 -12.89
CA SER A 459 -5.89 11.04 -12.44
C SER A 459 -6.08 12.52 -12.80
N ARG A 460 -6.89 12.83 -13.83
CA ARG A 460 -7.37 14.17 -14.17
C ARG A 460 -8.88 14.27 -14.02
N SER A 461 -9.35 15.14 -13.15
CA SER A 461 -10.79 15.36 -12.93
C SER A 461 -11.49 15.84 -14.22
N ARG A 462 -12.68 15.29 -14.46
CA ARG A 462 -13.59 15.81 -15.50
C ARG A 462 -14.62 16.80 -14.93
N ALA A 463 -14.84 16.77 -13.63
CA ALA A 463 -15.80 17.63 -12.97
C ALA A 463 -15.23 19.02 -12.71
N VAL A 464 -13.95 19.11 -12.33
CA VAL A 464 -13.30 20.36 -11.97
C VAL A 464 -11.98 20.47 -12.74
N LYS A 465 -11.83 21.52 -13.55
CA LYS A 465 -10.58 21.81 -14.26
C LYS A 465 -9.48 22.20 -13.27
N GLY A 466 -8.22 21.81 -13.54
CA GLY A 466 -7.10 22.08 -12.64
C GLY A 466 -7.07 21.18 -11.41
N LEU A 467 -7.92 20.14 -11.32
CA LEU A 467 -7.91 19.16 -10.25
C LEU A 467 -7.37 17.81 -10.75
N TYR A 468 -6.37 17.29 -10.04
CA TYR A 468 -5.68 16.03 -10.35
C TYR A 468 -5.64 15.13 -9.13
N LEU A 469 -5.54 13.81 -9.35
CA LEU A 469 -5.46 12.80 -8.31
C LEU A 469 -4.17 12.00 -8.44
N ALA A 470 -3.52 11.80 -7.32
CA ALA A 470 -2.44 10.84 -7.09
C ALA A 470 -2.86 9.87 -5.97
N GLY A 471 -1.99 8.96 -5.56
CA GLY A 471 -2.19 8.06 -4.44
C GLY A 471 -3.07 6.85 -4.75
N ALA A 472 -3.49 6.17 -3.69
CA ALA A 472 -4.13 4.87 -3.77
C ALA A 472 -5.54 4.88 -4.38
N SER A 473 -6.19 6.04 -4.49
CA SER A 473 -7.54 6.16 -5.05
C SER A 473 -7.59 6.17 -6.58
N THR A 474 -6.49 6.41 -7.25
CA THR A 474 -6.40 6.46 -8.72
C THR A 474 -5.53 5.35 -9.27
N HIS A 475 -5.40 5.26 -10.59
CA HIS A 475 -4.48 4.30 -11.23
C HIS A 475 -3.00 4.63 -10.91
N PRO A 476 -2.15 3.65 -10.62
CA PRO A 476 -2.34 2.18 -10.66
C PRO A 476 -3.02 1.55 -9.44
N GLY A 477 -3.16 2.23 -8.31
CA GLY A 477 -3.80 1.73 -7.11
C GLY A 477 -2.93 1.81 -5.86
N GLY A 478 -3.32 1.10 -4.79
CA GLY A 478 -2.61 1.04 -3.51
C GLY A 478 -1.29 0.27 -3.60
N GLY A 479 -0.34 0.63 -2.73
CA GLY A 479 1.02 0.10 -2.64
C GLY A 479 2.07 1.20 -2.84
N VAL A 480 3.23 1.08 -2.21
CA VAL A 480 4.26 2.16 -2.25
C VAL A 480 4.71 2.46 -3.68
N PRO A 481 5.13 1.47 -4.51
CA PRO A 481 5.56 1.76 -5.87
C PRO A 481 4.44 2.32 -6.76
N THR A 482 3.24 1.77 -6.63
CA THR A 482 2.08 2.17 -7.44
C THR A 482 1.60 3.57 -7.11
N THR A 483 1.59 3.97 -5.83
CA THR A 483 1.22 5.34 -5.43
C THR A 483 2.26 6.35 -5.88
N ILE A 484 3.56 6.03 -5.81
CA ILE A 484 4.63 6.87 -6.39
C ILE A 484 4.44 7.03 -7.90
N GLY A 485 4.15 5.94 -8.61
CA GLY A 485 3.82 5.98 -10.04
C GLY A 485 2.62 6.86 -10.37
N SER A 486 1.57 6.84 -9.53
CA SER A 486 0.42 7.72 -9.70
C SER A 486 0.77 9.20 -9.54
N GLY A 487 1.73 9.53 -8.66
CA GLY A 487 2.27 10.88 -8.51
C GLY A 487 2.97 11.37 -9.78
N ILE A 488 3.77 10.50 -10.41
CA ILE A 488 4.39 10.79 -11.72
C ILE A 488 3.33 11.07 -12.79
N ILE A 489 2.30 10.21 -12.85
CA ILE A 489 1.17 10.38 -13.80
C ILE A 489 0.48 11.74 -13.56
N ALA A 490 0.21 12.10 -12.31
CA ALA A 490 -0.42 13.37 -11.98
C ALA A 490 0.45 14.56 -12.40
N ALA A 491 1.77 14.51 -12.14
CA ALA A 491 2.72 15.54 -12.54
C ALA A 491 2.75 15.72 -14.07
N ASP A 492 2.84 14.64 -14.84
CA ASP A 492 2.82 14.67 -16.31
C ASP A 492 1.52 15.24 -16.88
N LEU A 493 0.39 14.97 -16.19
CA LEU A 493 -0.90 15.52 -16.61
C LEU A 493 -1.02 17.01 -16.28
N VAL A 494 -0.50 17.46 -15.14
CA VAL A 494 -0.42 18.90 -14.80
C VAL A 494 0.45 19.62 -15.84
N ASP A 495 1.65 19.14 -16.11
CA ASP A 495 2.57 19.76 -17.08
C ASP A 495 1.97 19.86 -18.49
N ARG A 496 1.16 18.87 -18.88
CA ARG A 496 0.52 18.86 -20.20
C ARG A 496 -0.67 19.82 -20.34
N TYR A 497 -1.40 20.11 -19.26
CA TYR A 497 -2.72 20.76 -19.35
C TYR A 497 -2.82 22.10 -18.61
N GLU A 498 -1.82 22.44 -17.79
CA GLU A 498 -1.75 23.71 -17.03
C GLU A 498 -0.46 24.49 -17.36
#